data_7f51edbdbf8f51ab3628baa02ef33b7f
#
_entry.id   7f51edbdbf8f51ab3628baa02ef33b7f
#
_cell.length_a   1.000
_cell.length_b   1.000
_cell.length_c   1.000
_cell.angle_alpha   90.00
_cell.angle_beta   90.00
_cell.angle_gamma   90.00
#
_symmetry.space_group_name_H-M   'P 1'
#
loop_
_entity.id
_entity.type
_entity.pdbx_description
1 polymer ?
#
loop_
_entity_poly.entity_id
_entity_poly.type
_entity_poly.pdbx_seq_one_letter_code
_entity_poly.pdbx_strand_id
1 'polypeptide(L)'
;MRITRDRKNRKLTLSQSEYIEKVLERFKMQDAKPVSTPLASHLKLTKEMCPKTQEEIDCMSKVPYSSVVGSLMYAMVCTRPDIAHAVGVVSRYMNDPGKEHWMAVKWILRYLRGTTAHALSFGGSSIVLHGYVH
;
A
#
# COMPACT_ATOMS: atom_id res chain seq x y z
N MET A 1 -1.50 10.32 -11.24
CA MET A 1 -2.37 9.29 -11.85
C MET A 1 -2.37 9.45 -13.37
N ARG A 2 -2.22 8.37 -14.07
CA ARG A 2 -2.28 8.38 -15.53
C ARG A 2 -3.61 7.78 -15.98
N ILE A 3 -4.31 8.48 -16.85
CA ILE A 3 -5.58 8.03 -17.42
C ILE A 3 -5.35 7.76 -18.90
N THR A 4 -5.67 6.55 -19.35
CA THR A 4 -5.58 6.15 -20.76
C THR A 4 -6.96 5.71 -21.22
N ARG A 5 -7.42 6.29 -22.32
CA ARG A 5 -8.73 5.95 -22.88
C ARG A 5 -8.54 5.29 -24.24
N ASP A 6 -9.11 4.11 -24.39
CA ASP A 6 -9.21 3.43 -25.67
C ASP A 6 -10.66 3.53 -26.17
N ARG A 7 -10.92 4.48 -27.04
CA ARG A 7 -12.28 4.74 -27.57
C ARG A 7 -12.77 3.60 -28.45
N LYS A 8 -11.86 2.93 -29.15
CA LYS A 8 -12.21 1.84 -30.06
C LYS A 8 -12.79 0.65 -29.30
N ASN A 9 -12.20 0.31 -28.17
CA ASN A 9 -12.64 -0.80 -27.32
C ASN A 9 -13.47 -0.37 -26.13
N ARG A 10 -13.77 0.92 -26.01
CA ARG A 10 -14.51 1.51 -24.89
C ARG A 10 -13.89 1.19 -23.55
N LYS A 11 -12.57 1.26 -23.47
CA LYS A 11 -11.82 0.99 -22.23
C LYS A 11 -11.24 2.28 -21.67
N LEU A 12 -11.29 2.39 -20.35
CA LEU A 12 -10.62 3.44 -19.58
C LEU A 12 -9.66 2.75 -18.63
N THR A 13 -8.39 3.12 -18.68
CA THR A 13 -7.35 2.57 -17.83
C THR A 13 -6.80 3.65 -16.91
N LEU A 14 -6.80 3.39 -15.62
CA LEU A 14 -6.21 4.27 -14.60
C LEU A 14 -4.97 3.61 -14.02
N SER A 15 -3.86 4.33 -14.01
CA SER A 15 -2.59 3.83 -13.49
C SER A 15 -1.95 4.88 -12.58
N GLN A 16 -1.32 4.43 -11.51
CA GLN A 16 -0.57 5.26 -10.58
C GLN A 16 0.88 4.79 -10.44
N SER A 17 1.43 4.13 -11.46
CA SER A 17 2.79 3.60 -11.37
C SER A 17 3.80 4.68 -10.96
N GLU A 18 3.69 5.88 -11.51
CA GLU A 18 4.60 6.98 -11.17
C GLU A 18 4.41 7.43 -9.72
N TYR A 19 3.17 7.52 -9.25
CA TYR A 19 2.88 7.88 -7.86
C TYR A 19 3.41 6.84 -6.89
N ILE A 20 3.19 5.56 -7.18
CA ILE A 20 3.67 4.46 -6.34
C ILE A 20 5.20 4.46 -6.29
N GLU A 21 5.87 4.67 -7.42
CA GLU A 21 7.32 4.76 -7.45
C GLU A 21 7.84 5.92 -6.61
N LYS A 22 7.17 7.07 -6.64
CA LYS A 22 7.53 8.22 -5.82
C LYS A 22 7.33 7.95 -4.33
N VAL A 23 6.26 7.24 -3.96
CA VAL A 23 6.01 6.85 -2.57
C VAL A 23 7.12 5.92 -2.08
N LEU A 24 7.46 4.90 -2.87
CA LEU A 24 8.53 3.97 -2.52
C LEU A 24 9.87 4.68 -2.36
N GLU A 25 10.19 5.60 -3.26
CA GLU A 25 11.41 6.39 -3.19
C GLU A 25 11.43 7.30 -1.96
N ARG A 26 10.31 7.98 -1.68
CA ARG A 26 10.18 8.88 -0.53
C ARG A 26 10.45 8.16 0.79
N PHE A 27 10.00 6.92 0.92
CA PHE A 27 10.17 6.14 2.14
C PHE A 27 11.32 5.13 2.05
N LYS A 28 12.18 5.27 1.04
CA LYS A 28 13.41 4.48 0.83
C LYS A 28 13.12 2.98 0.67
N MET A 29 12.03 2.65 -0.01
CA MET A 29 11.62 1.27 -0.26
C MET A 29 11.72 0.88 -1.74
N GLN A 30 12.33 1.70 -2.58
CA GLN A 30 12.43 1.44 -4.01
C GLN A 30 13.23 0.18 -4.34
N ASP A 31 14.14 -0.22 -3.46
CA ASP A 31 14.96 -1.43 -3.62
C ASP A 31 14.50 -2.57 -2.73
N ALA A 32 13.33 -2.46 -2.12
CA ALA A 32 12.81 -3.48 -1.23
C ALA A 32 12.48 -4.76 -1.99
N LYS A 33 12.70 -5.90 -1.32
CA LYS A 33 12.37 -7.20 -1.91
C LYS A 33 10.85 -7.34 -2.08
N PRO A 34 10.35 -7.58 -3.30
CA PRO A 34 8.91 -7.72 -3.52
C PRO A 34 8.31 -8.93 -2.81
N VAL A 35 7.04 -8.80 -2.42
CA VAL A 35 6.25 -9.91 -1.87
C VAL A 35 4.97 -10.06 -2.69
N SER A 36 4.37 -11.26 -2.64
CA SER A 36 3.25 -11.61 -3.51
C SER A 36 1.87 -11.26 -2.94
N THR A 37 1.79 -10.91 -1.66
CA THR A 37 0.52 -10.55 -1.01
C THR A 37 0.67 -9.23 -0.27
N PRO A 38 -0.42 -8.43 -0.17
CA PRO A 38 -0.34 -7.14 0.51
C PRO A 38 -0.24 -7.24 2.03
N LEU A 39 -0.58 -8.39 2.61
CA LEU A 39 -0.46 -8.60 4.05
C LEU A 39 0.01 -10.03 4.30
N ALA A 40 1.00 -10.18 5.18
CA ALA A 40 1.49 -11.50 5.55
C ALA A 40 0.42 -12.27 6.33
N SER A 41 0.16 -13.52 5.93
CA SER A 41 -0.89 -14.34 6.54
C SER A 41 -0.62 -14.66 8.01
N HIS A 42 0.64 -14.66 8.42
CA HIS A 42 1.04 -14.95 9.79
C HIS A 42 1.01 -13.73 10.72
N LEU A 43 0.78 -12.52 10.16
CA LEU A 43 0.73 -11.31 10.96
C LEU A 43 -0.67 -11.10 11.52
N LYS A 44 -0.77 -11.12 12.85
CA LYS A 44 -1.99 -10.79 13.57
C LYS A 44 -1.71 -9.56 14.42
N LEU A 45 -2.12 -8.39 13.93
CA LEU A 45 -1.87 -7.15 14.62
C LEU A 45 -2.87 -6.92 15.75
N THR A 46 -2.37 -6.51 16.90
CA THR A 46 -3.18 -6.22 18.10
C THR A 46 -2.69 -4.93 18.75
N LYS A 47 -3.51 -4.38 19.64
CA LYS A 47 -3.11 -3.22 20.45
C LYS A 47 -1.99 -3.54 21.43
N GLU A 48 -1.81 -4.81 21.77
CA GLU A 48 -0.74 -5.24 22.66
C GLU A 48 0.64 -5.02 22.04
N MET A 49 0.73 -4.84 20.73
CA MET A 49 1.96 -4.56 20.00
C MET A 49 2.34 -3.08 20.03
N CYS A 50 1.53 -2.23 20.68
CA CYS A 50 1.86 -0.81 20.83
C CYS A 50 3.08 -0.62 21.73
N PRO A 51 3.81 0.49 21.55
CA PRO A 51 5.01 0.74 22.37
C PRO A 51 4.67 0.82 23.86
N LYS A 52 5.40 0.12 24.70
CA LYS A 52 5.18 0.07 26.15
C LYS A 52 6.30 0.72 26.94
N THR A 53 7.48 0.82 26.37
CA THR A 53 8.62 1.45 27.01
C THR A 53 8.91 2.79 26.36
N GLN A 54 9.59 3.69 27.10
CA GLN A 54 9.97 4.99 26.56
C GLN A 54 10.92 4.82 25.36
N GLU A 55 11.78 3.83 25.40
CA GLU A 55 12.71 3.54 24.31
C GLU A 55 11.95 3.16 23.03
N GLU A 56 10.93 2.30 23.14
CA GLU A 56 10.10 1.92 22.01
C GLU A 56 9.34 3.12 21.44
N ILE A 57 8.79 3.96 22.32
CA ILE A 57 8.07 5.17 21.93
C ILE A 57 9.01 6.11 21.15
N ASP A 58 10.22 6.30 21.64
CA ASP A 58 11.21 7.16 20.99
C ASP A 58 11.61 6.62 19.63
N CYS A 59 11.79 5.30 19.50
CA CYS A 59 12.11 4.67 18.23
C CYS A 59 10.97 4.88 17.23
N MET A 60 9.72 4.70 17.65
CA MET A 60 8.57 4.81 16.77
C MET A 60 8.23 6.26 16.43
N SER A 61 8.64 7.23 17.24
CA SER A 61 8.42 8.64 16.95
C SER A 61 9.15 9.11 15.68
N LYS A 62 10.21 8.42 15.30
CA LYS A 62 11.00 8.71 14.10
C LYS A 62 10.45 8.05 12.84
N VAL A 63 9.49 7.17 12.99
CA VAL A 63 8.89 6.42 11.88
C VAL A 63 7.73 7.21 11.29
N PRO A 64 7.69 7.47 9.98
CA PRO A 64 6.61 8.25 9.36
C PRO A 64 5.36 7.40 9.12
N TYR A 65 4.82 6.76 10.15
CA TYR A 65 3.71 5.81 10.04
C TYR A 65 2.47 6.45 9.43
N SER A 66 2.01 7.57 9.97
CA SER A 66 0.80 8.24 9.48
C SER A 66 0.96 8.75 8.05
N SER A 67 2.15 9.23 7.71
CA SER A 67 2.44 9.72 6.36
C SER A 67 2.38 8.58 5.33
N VAL A 68 2.97 7.43 5.66
CA VAL A 68 2.93 6.26 4.77
C VAL A 68 1.51 5.74 4.61
N VAL A 69 0.79 5.57 5.72
CA VAL A 69 -0.59 5.08 5.67
C VAL A 69 -1.48 6.03 4.87
N GLY A 70 -1.31 7.34 5.02
CA GLY A 70 -2.04 8.32 4.22
C GLY A 70 -1.78 8.17 2.73
N SER A 71 -0.53 7.95 2.34
CA SER A 71 -0.16 7.71 0.95
C SER A 71 -0.78 6.41 0.42
N LEU A 72 -0.80 5.36 1.25
CA LEU A 72 -1.43 4.09 0.88
C LEU A 72 -2.94 4.23 0.71
N MET A 73 -3.59 5.00 1.57
CA MET A 73 -5.02 5.29 1.45
C MET A 73 -5.35 5.98 0.13
N TYR A 74 -4.53 6.94 -0.28
CA TYR A 74 -4.71 7.62 -1.55
C TYR A 74 -4.60 6.64 -2.72
N ALA A 75 -3.55 5.82 -2.74
CA ALA A 75 -3.35 4.82 -3.78
C ALA A 75 -4.52 3.84 -3.87
N MET A 76 -4.98 3.36 -2.71
CA MET A 76 -6.08 2.42 -2.61
C MET A 76 -7.37 2.97 -3.23
N VAL A 77 -7.72 4.19 -2.87
CA VAL A 77 -8.97 4.80 -3.33
C VAL A 77 -8.93 5.06 -4.83
N CYS A 78 -7.78 5.49 -5.35
CA CYS A 78 -7.66 5.89 -6.75
C CYS A 78 -7.56 4.70 -7.71
N THR A 79 -6.65 3.76 -7.48
CA THR A 79 -6.36 2.70 -8.47
C THR A 79 -6.00 1.34 -7.89
N ARG A 80 -5.83 1.20 -6.58
CA ARG A 80 -5.31 -0.02 -5.98
C ARG A 80 -6.24 -0.59 -4.89
N PRO A 81 -7.48 -0.99 -5.26
CA PRO A 81 -8.40 -1.59 -4.29
C PRO A 81 -7.93 -2.93 -3.73
N ASP A 82 -6.97 -3.58 -4.37
CA ASP A 82 -6.38 -4.84 -3.91
C ASP A 82 -5.67 -4.72 -2.56
N ILE A 83 -5.23 -3.51 -2.18
CA ILE A 83 -4.58 -3.29 -0.88
C ILE A 83 -5.54 -2.80 0.21
N ALA A 84 -6.84 -2.68 -0.09
CA ALA A 84 -7.82 -2.06 0.82
C ALA A 84 -7.87 -2.75 2.19
N HIS A 85 -7.90 -4.07 2.22
CA HIS A 85 -7.96 -4.81 3.48
C HIS A 85 -6.71 -4.55 4.32
N ALA A 86 -5.53 -4.66 3.73
CA ALA A 86 -4.26 -4.46 4.42
C ALA A 86 -4.15 -3.03 4.97
N VAL A 87 -4.50 -2.03 4.16
CA VAL A 87 -4.47 -0.62 4.58
C VAL A 87 -5.47 -0.39 5.73
N GLY A 88 -6.66 -0.98 5.65
CA GLY A 88 -7.64 -0.91 6.73
C GLY A 88 -7.12 -1.45 8.04
N VAL A 89 -6.40 -2.58 7.99
CA VAL A 89 -5.81 -3.19 9.19
C VAL A 89 -4.76 -2.26 9.82
N VAL A 90 -3.80 -1.75 9.04
CA VAL A 90 -2.71 -0.94 9.59
C VAL A 90 -3.18 0.46 10.01
N SER A 91 -4.25 0.99 9.42
CA SER A 91 -4.76 2.32 9.75
C SER A 91 -5.34 2.39 11.16
N ARG A 92 -5.72 1.26 11.73
CA ARG A 92 -6.25 1.21 13.11
C ARG A 92 -5.23 1.60 14.17
N TYR A 93 -3.94 1.58 13.83
CA TYR A 93 -2.85 1.80 14.77
C TYR A 93 -2.10 3.10 14.54
N MET A 94 -2.72 4.05 13.84
CA MET A 94 -2.07 5.33 13.49
C MET A 94 -1.71 6.18 14.71
N ASN A 95 -2.50 6.08 15.79
CA ASN A 95 -2.28 6.90 16.97
C ASN A 95 -1.11 6.41 17.83
N ASP A 96 -0.87 5.11 17.84
CA ASP A 96 0.14 4.51 18.71
C ASP A 96 0.73 3.25 18.07
N PRO A 97 1.40 3.39 16.92
CA PRO A 97 1.92 2.24 16.20
C PRO A 97 3.16 1.65 16.89
N GLY A 98 3.20 0.33 16.95
CA GLY A 98 4.36 -0.41 17.40
C GLY A 98 5.23 -0.89 16.24
N LYS A 99 6.30 -1.57 16.58
CA LYS A 99 7.27 -2.09 15.61
C LYS A 99 6.62 -3.08 14.63
N GLU A 100 5.77 -3.95 15.15
CA GLU A 100 5.07 -4.96 14.34
C GLU A 100 4.07 -4.31 13.38
N HIS A 101 3.41 -3.23 13.80
CA HIS A 101 2.52 -2.46 12.93
C HIS A 101 3.30 -1.85 11.78
N TRP A 102 4.49 -1.31 12.07
CA TRP A 102 5.36 -0.75 11.05
C TRP A 102 5.86 -1.81 10.07
N MET A 103 6.17 -3.00 10.57
CA MET A 103 6.57 -4.12 9.70
C MET A 103 5.45 -4.49 8.71
N ALA A 104 4.19 -4.45 9.17
CA ALA A 104 3.05 -4.70 8.29
C ALA A 104 2.93 -3.62 7.21
N VAL A 105 3.13 -2.36 7.55
CA VAL A 105 3.12 -1.26 6.57
C VAL A 105 4.23 -1.45 5.55
N LYS A 106 5.43 -1.80 5.98
CA LYS A 106 6.54 -2.07 5.05
C LYS A 106 6.23 -3.27 4.15
N TRP A 107 5.52 -4.25 4.65
CA TRP A 107 5.08 -5.39 3.84
C TRP A 107 4.18 -4.93 2.69
N ILE A 108 3.23 -4.03 2.96
CA ILE A 108 2.38 -3.46 1.92
C ILE A 108 3.22 -2.72 0.88
N LEU A 109 4.23 -1.94 1.30
CA LEU A 109 5.13 -1.25 0.39
C LEU A 109 5.91 -2.24 -0.48
N ARG A 110 6.35 -3.36 0.08
CA ARG A 110 7.03 -4.40 -0.68
C ARG A 110 6.10 -5.04 -1.72
N TYR A 111 4.84 -5.24 -1.38
CA TYR A 111 3.85 -5.71 -2.33
C TYR A 111 3.67 -4.70 -3.48
N LEU A 112 3.56 -3.42 -3.16
CA LEU A 112 3.45 -2.38 -4.17
C LEU A 112 4.71 -2.32 -5.04
N ARG A 113 5.88 -2.54 -4.48
CA ARG A 113 7.14 -2.58 -5.23
C ARG A 113 7.10 -3.66 -6.33
N GLY A 114 6.53 -4.80 -6.03
CA GLY A 114 6.40 -5.91 -6.98
C GLY A 114 5.24 -5.74 -7.97
N THR A 115 4.35 -4.76 -7.77
CA THR A 115 3.13 -4.60 -8.56
C THR A 115 2.92 -3.17 -9.06
N THR A 116 4.00 -2.40 -9.22
CA THR A 116 3.90 -0.99 -9.64
C THR A 116 3.22 -0.80 -10.99
N ALA A 117 3.31 -1.79 -11.87
CA ALA A 117 2.72 -1.74 -13.20
C ALA A 117 1.21 -2.05 -13.23
N HIS A 118 0.62 -2.41 -12.09
CA HIS A 118 -0.80 -2.70 -12.04
C HIS A 118 -1.63 -1.46 -12.35
N ALA A 119 -2.69 -1.64 -13.14
CA ALA A 119 -3.61 -0.59 -13.54
C ALA A 119 -5.05 -1.04 -13.37
N LEU A 120 -5.93 -0.11 -13.04
CA LEU A 120 -7.36 -0.35 -12.95
C LEU A 120 -8.00 -0.03 -14.28
N SER A 121 -8.71 -0.99 -14.87
CA SER A 121 -9.40 -0.82 -16.14
C SER A 121 -10.91 -0.86 -15.97
N PHE A 122 -11.57 0.05 -16.67
CA PHE A 122 -13.02 0.09 -16.78
C PHE A 122 -13.38 -0.22 -18.23
N GLY A 123 -14.14 -1.29 -18.45
CA GLY A 123 -14.56 -1.66 -19.80
C GLY A 123 -15.78 -2.57 -19.76
N GLY A 124 -16.71 -2.37 -20.70
CA GLY A 124 -17.95 -3.13 -20.69
C GLY A 124 -18.75 -2.92 -19.42
N SER A 125 -19.12 -4.00 -18.75
CA SER A 125 -19.90 -3.96 -17.51
C SER A 125 -19.09 -4.28 -16.27
N SER A 126 -17.77 -4.45 -16.39
CA SER A 126 -16.93 -4.87 -15.26
C SER A 126 -15.70 -3.99 -15.07
N ILE A 127 -15.20 -3.98 -13.84
CA ILE A 127 -13.95 -3.34 -13.48
C ILE A 127 -12.92 -4.44 -13.25
N VAL A 128 -11.76 -4.33 -13.93
CA VAL A 128 -10.72 -5.35 -13.86
C VAL A 128 -9.39 -4.69 -13.52
N LEU A 129 -8.64 -5.30 -12.60
CA LEU A 129 -7.28 -4.87 -12.28
C LEU A 129 -6.32 -5.54 -13.25
N HIS A 130 -5.73 -4.75 -14.16
CA HIS A 130 -4.77 -5.23 -15.15
C HIS A 130 -3.34 -5.27 -14.60
N GLY A 131 -2.53 -6.13 -15.21
CA GLY A 131 -1.15 -6.32 -14.77
C GLY A 131 -1.03 -7.19 -13.53
N TYR A 132 -2.15 -7.73 -13.09
CA TYR A 132 -2.20 -8.59 -11.93
C TYR A 132 -1.77 -10.00 -12.32
N VAL A 133 -0.71 -10.49 -11.68
CA VAL A 133 -0.16 -11.83 -11.96
C VAL A 133 0.01 -12.56 -10.64
N HIS A 134 -0.43 -13.77 -10.60
CA HIS A 134 -0.34 -14.63 -9.42
C HIS A 134 0.74 -15.66 -9.58
#